data_af9134f9a6c3dcf001928a0bddaedd00
#
_entry.id   af9134f9a6c3dcf001928a0bddaedd00
#
_cell.length_a   1.000
_cell.length_b   1.000
_cell.length_c   1.000
_cell.angle_alpha   90.00
_cell.angle_beta   90.00
_cell.angle_gamma   90.00
#
_symmetry.space_group_name_H-M   'P 1'
#
loop_
_entity.id
_entity.type
_entity.pdbx_description
1 polymer ?
#
loop_
_entity_poly.entity_id
_entity_poly.type
_entity_poly.pdbx_seq_one_letter_code
_entity_poly.pdbx_strand_id
1 'polypeptide(L)'
;MKIFLPVIVVLAALFALLCFLVAPRRGHKDWAFLRQYRFAHRGLHRQPVSAADYPADPAVPDVPPRWAEDVAAAAEPVLPENSLAAFRRAAEAGFGAELDVHLTRDGRLAVVHDSELARVTGRAGSVEKLTWREFGDYRLLGTGEKIPCLEEVLPLFEASGTPLVVEIKTCGANFAEVTSAAVACLDGFHARCCIESFDPRVLLWLRRNRPEIVRGQLSMDFMREPNGLRLSQRILATNLLIDFKTRPDFIAYEFGARRRLAVRLCCGLLGGQEFNWTLRSMTDLAQAERGGRLGIFERFVPDGTETAFEKPLAVAAK
;
A
#
# COMPACT_ATOMS: atom_id res chain seq x y z
N MET A 1 33.27 -23.18 32.92
CA MET A 1 33.70 -22.83 31.53
C MET A 1 33.17 -23.80 30.47
N LYS A 2 33.05 -25.13 30.72
CA LYS A 2 32.60 -26.13 29.70
C LYS A 2 31.13 -26.03 29.27
N ILE A 3 30.23 -25.43 30.05
CA ILE A 3 28.77 -25.34 29.73
C ILE A 3 28.46 -24.05 28.93
N PHE A 4 29.26 -23.00 29.08
CA PHE A 4 28.98 -21.70 28.42
C PHE A 4 29.22 -21.73 26.89
N LEU A 5 30.22 -22.49 26.42
CA LEU A 5 30.55 -22.56 24.98
C LEU A 5 29.39 -23.12 24.14
N PRO A 6 28.81 -24.29 24.47
CA PRO A 6 27.68 -24.83 23.68
C PRO A 6 26.45 -23.90 23.70
N VAL A 7 26.17 -23.24 24.81
CA VAL A 7 25.03 -22.28 24.89
C VAL A 7 25.29 -21.10 23.95
N ILE A 8 26.51 -20.54 23.94
CA ILE A 8 26.87 -19.44 23.03
C ILE A 8 26.72 -19.87 21.56
N VAL A 9 27.19 -21.07 21.22
CA VAL A 9 27.06 -21.61 19.84
C VAL A 9 25.61 -21.75 19.42
N VAL A 10 24.76 -22.29 20.29
CA VAL A 10 23.32 -22.43 20.02
C VAL A 10 22.66 -21.06 19.83
N LEU A 11 22.95 -20.09 20.69
CA LEU A 11 22.39 -18.72 20.56
C LEU A 11 22.88 -18.03 19.27
N ALA A 12 24.14 -18.19 18.92
CA ALA A 12 24.69 -17.67 17.66
C ALA A 12 24.02 -18.31 16.44
N ALA A 13 23.78 -19.61 16.47
CA ALA A 13 23.09 -20.34 15.40
C ALA A 13 21.62 -19.90 15.25
N LEU A 14 20.91 -19.73 16.36
CA LEU A 14 19.53 -19.21 16.37
C LEU A 14 19.46 -17.77 15.83
N PHE A 15 20.42 -16.93 16.22
CA PHE A 15 20.50 -15.56 15.70
C PHE A 15 20.80 -15.54 14.19
N ALA A 16 21.75 -16.36 13.74
CA ALA A 16 22.05 -16.50 12.31
C ALA A 16 20.84 -17.02 11.51
N LEU A 17 20.10 -17.98 12.06
CA LEU A 17 18.86 -18.46 11.45
C LEU A 17 17.80 -17.35 11.36
N LEU A 18 17.61 -16.59 12.42
CA LEU A 18 16.66 -15.46 12.41
C LEU A 18 17.06 -14.42 11.37
N CYS A 19 18.33 -14.03 11.30
CA CYS A 19 18.85 -13.13 10.27
C CYS A 19 18.62 -13.67 8.85
N PHE A 20 18.79 -14.97 8.63
CA PHE A 20 18.51 -15.60 7.34
C PHE A 20 17.02 -15.53 6.97
N LEU A 21 16.13 -15.79 7.94
CA LEU A 21 14.67 -15.79 7.74
C LEU A 21 14.14 -14.40 7.36
N VAL A 22 14.64 -13.33 7.99
CA VAL A 22 14.18 -11.95 7.76
C VAL A 22 15.00 -11.20 6.71
N ALA A 23 15.96 -11.86 6.04
CA ALA A 23 16.89 -11.17 5.16
C ALA A 23 16.20 -10.60 3.91
N PRO A 24 16.37 -9.29 3.62
CA PRO A 24 15.90 -8.66 2.41
C PRO A 24 16.73 -9.09 1.18
N ARG A 25 16.32 -8.65 0.00
CA ARG A 25 17.13 -8.77 -1.22
C ARG A 25 18.36 -7.87 -1.10
N ARG A 26 19.49 -8.38 -1.56
CA ARG A 26 20.75 -7.62 -1.61
C ARG A 26 21.08 -7.23 -3.04
N GLY A 27 21.62 -6.02 -3.21
CA GLY A 27 22.20 -5.58 -4.48
C GLY A 27 21.24 -5.08 -5.55
N HIS A 28 19.92 -5.01 -5.28
CA HIS A 28 18.99 -4.35 -6.19
C HIS A 28 19.06 -2.83 -5.98
N LYS A 29 19.43 -2.09 -7.04
CA LYS A 29 19.69 -0.64 -6.93
C LYS A 29 18.53 0.22 -7.43
N ASP A 30 17.56 -0.38 -8.13
CA ASP A 30 16.56 0.37 -8.90
C ASP A 30 15.45 1.00 -8.04
N TRP A 31 15.41 0.72 -6.72
CA TRP A 31 14.48 1.36 -5.80
C TRP A 31 14.95 2.73 -5.25
N ALA A 32 16.18 3.14 -5.56
CA ALA A 32 16.73 4.42 -5.04
C ALA A 32 15.91 5.65 -5.46
N PHE A 33 15.16 5.56 -6.59
CA PHE A 33 14.27 6.63 -7.03
C PHE A 33 13.15 6.93 -6.05
N LEU A 34 12.70 5.93 -5.26
CA LEU A 34 11.64 6.10 -4.27
C LEU A 34 12.04 7.05 -3.14
N ARG A 35 13.35 7.15 -2.82
CA ARG A 35 13.87 7.97 -1.70
C ARG A 35 13.66 9.47 -1.85
N GLN A 36 13.35 9.93 -3.04
CA GLN A 36 13.17 11.36 -3.33
C GLN A 36 11.73 11.81 -3.11
N TYR A 37 10.81 10.88 -2.78
CA TYR A 37 9.38 11.16 -2.73
C TYR A 37 8.77 10.78 -1.38
N ARG A 38 7.71 11.49 -1.05
CA ARG A 38 6.73 11.16 -0.02
C ARG A 38 5.53 10.56 -0.71
N PHE A 39 4.88 9.59 -0.11
CA PHE A 39 3.80 8.84 -0.75
C PHE A 39 2.47 9.12 -0.06
N ALA A 40 1.51 9.62 -0.81
CA ALA A 40 0.15 9.84 -0.34
C ALA A 40 -0.62 8.50 -0.33
N HIS A 41 -1.06 8.06 0.84
CA HIS A 41 -1.82 6.83 1.05
C HIS A 41 -3.14 6.90 0.29
N ARG A 42 -3.39 5.99 -0.66
CA ARG A 42 -4.58 5.97 -1.53
C ARG A 42 -4.83 7.29 -2.27
N GLY A 43 -3.74 7.96 -2.68
CA GLY A 43 -3.76 9.31 -3.21
C GLY A 43 -3.84 10.41 -2.14
N LEU A 44 -3.73 11.68 -2.55
CA LEU A 44 -3.86 12.82 -1.63
C LEU A 44 -5.34 13.13 -1.38
N HIS A 45 -6.02 12.15 -0.78
CA HIS A 45 -7.46 12.20 -0.50
C HIS A 45 -7.82 13.18 0.62
N ARG A 46 -9.07 13.63 0.61
CA ARG A 46 -9.69 14.44 1.66
C ARG A 46 -11.09 13.94 1.88
N GLN A 47 -11.29 13.19 2.94
CA GLN A 47 -12.55 12.55 3.28
C GLN A 47 -12.79 12.59 4.78
N PRO A 48 -14.05 12.50 5.23
CA PRO A 48 -14.38 12.40 6.66
C PRO A 48 -13.68 11.22 7.32
N VAL A 49 -13.27 11.38 8.58
CA VAL A 49 -12.66 10.30 9.37
C VAL A 49 -13.58 9.10 9.48
N SER A 50 -14.90 9.32 9.60
CA SER A 50 -15.93 8.29 9.61
C SER A 50 -15.92 7.38 8.37
N ALA A 51 -15.42 7.86 7.23
CA ALA A 51 -15.27 7.05 6.03
C ALA A 51 -14.04 6.13 6.04
N ALA A 52 -13.01 6.49 6.82
CA ALA A 52 -11.74 5.78 6.82
C ALA A 52 -11.71 4.58 7.79
N ASP A 53 -12.45 4.64 8.90
CA ASP A 53 -12.32 3.73 10.04
C ASP A 53 -13.48 2.74 10.19
N TYR A 54 -14.35 2.63 9.18
CA TYR A 54 -15.53 1.76 9.27
C TYR A 54 -15.25 0.37 8.68
N PRO A 55 -15.27 -0.69 9.48
CA PRO A 55 -15.51 -2.02 8.94
C PRO A 55 -16.93 -2.03 8.38
N ALA A 56 -17.07 -2.34 7.10
CA ALA A 56 -18.37 -2.62 6.53
C ALA A 56 -18.99 -3.78 7.33
N ASP A 57 -20.13 -3.54 7.98
CA ASP A 57 -20.93 -4.64 8.53
C ASP A 57 -21.71 -5.25 7.35
N PRO A 58 -21.36 -6.44 6.89
CA PRO A 58 -22.05 -7.07 5.76
C PRO A 58 -23.49 -7.46 6.10
N ALA A 59 -23.88 -7.36 7.37
CA ALA A 59 -25.22 -7.76 7.84
C ALA A 59 -26.27 -6.65 7.75
N VAL A 60 -25.89 -5.40 7.35
CA VAL A 60 -26.82 -4.26 7.32
C VAL A 60 -26.80 -3.58 5.94
N PRO A 61 -27.56 -4.09 4.95
CA PRO A 61 -27.46 -3.63 3.56
C PRO A 61 -28.06 -2.24 3.27
N ASP A 62 -28.87 -1.65 4.12
CA ASP A 62 -29.69 -0.47 3.78
C ASP A 62 -29.62 0.71 4.76
N VAL A 63 -28.63 0.78 5.65
CA VAL A 63 -28.43 1.97 6.48
C VAL A 63 -27.49 2.92 5.76
N PRO A 64 -27.86 4.20 5.56
CA PRO A 64 -26.93 5.19 5.01
C PRO A 64 -25.62 5.15 5.80
N PRO A 65 -24.47 5.05 5.11
CA PRO A 65 -23.19 5.02 5.81
C PRO A 65 -23.06 6.32 6.62
N ARG A 66 -22.52 6.24 7.86
CA ARG A 66 -22.37 7.41 8.75
C ARG A 66 -21.63 8.58 8.10
N TRP A 67 -20.75 8.30 7.13
CA TRP A 67 -20.05 9.34 6.39
C TRP A 67 -20.97 10.20 5.50
N ALA A 68 -22.18 9.76 5.18
CA ALA A 68 -23.07 10.50 4.26
C ALA A 68 -23.45 11.88 4.82
N GLU A 69 -23.70 11.97 6.13
CA GLU A 69 -23.99 13.27 6.78
C GLU A 69 -22.74 14.15 6.82
N ASP A 70 -21.57 13.58 7.12
CA ASP A 70 -20.30 14.29 7.19
C ASP A 70 -19.86 14.81 5.80
N VAL A 71 -20.09 14.03 4.73
CA VAL A 71 -19.84 14.46 3.36
C VAL A 71 -20.74 15.60 2.96
N ALA A 72 -22.04 15.52 3.31
CA ALA A 72 -23.00 16.59 3.03
C ALA A 72 -22.71 17.88 3.81
N ALA A 73 -22.11 17.77 4.99
CA ALA A 73 -21.73 18.91 5.84
C ALA A 73 -20.33 19.46 5.54
N ALA A 74 -19.55 18.84 4.67
CA ALA A 74 -18.18 19.23 4.39
C ALA A 74 -18.11 20.63 3.76
N ALA A 75 -17.31 21.51 4.36
CA ALA A 75 -17.11 22.88 3.86
C ALA A 75 -16.33 22.94 2.54
N GLU A 76 -15.54 21.89 2.26
CA GLU A 76 -14.73 21.76 1.06
C GLU A 76 -15.03 20.46 0.31
N PRO A 77 -14.76 20.39 -1.01
CA PRO A 77 -15.03 19.20 -1.80
C PRO A 77 -14.36 17.95 -1.22
N VAL A 78 -15.12 16.89 -1.05
CA VAL A 78 -14.59 15.59 -0.64
C VAL A 78 -13.85 14.97 -1.82
N LEU A 79 -12.64 14.51 -1.56
CA LEU A 79 -11.80 13.75 -2.50
C LEU A 79 -11.63 12.35 -1.93
N PRO A 80 -12.38 11.37 -2.40
CA PRO A 80 -12.35 10.02 -1.85
C PRO A 80 -10.98 9.36 -2.01
N GLU A 81 -10.66 8.46 -1.08
CA GLU A 81 -9.50 7.57 -1.23
C GLU A 81 -9.59 6.77 -2.54
N ASN A 82 -8.45 6.45 -3.15
CA ASN A 82 -8.36 5.68 -4.39
C ASN A 82 -9.18 6.26 -5.56
N SER A 83 -9.47 7.57 -5.56
CA SER A 83 -10.15 8.25 -6.66
C SER A 83 -9.16 8.92 -7.63
N LEU A 84 -9.59 9.14 -8.88
CA LEU A 84 -8.78 9.89 -9.85
C LEU A 84 -8.49 11.32 -9.37
N ALA A 85 -9.43 11.95 -8.68
CA ALA A 85 -9.22 13.28 -8.11
C ALA A 85 -8.13 13.28 -7.03
N ALA A 86 -8.09 12.26 -6.14
CA ALA A 86 -7.05 12.15 -5.11
C ALA A 86 -5.67 11.86 -5.72
N PHE A 87 -5.60 11.03 -6.75
CA PHE A 87 -4.34 10.74 -7.47
C PHE A 87 -3.83 11.94 -8.24
N ARG A 88 -4.71 12.64 -8.98
CA ARG A 88 -4.34 13.88 -9.68
C ARG A 88 -3.76 14.90 -8.72
N ARG A 89 -4.40 15.10 -7.58
CA ARG A 89 -3.93 16.02 -6.54
C ARG A 89 -2.55 15.60 -5.98
N ALA A 90 -2.30 14.31 -5.78
CA ALA A 90 -0.99 13.82 -5.35
C ALA A 90 0.08 14.11 -6.41
N ALA A 91 -0.18 13.78 -7.66
CA ALA A 91 0.73 14.00 -8.79
C ALA A 91 1.06 15.48 -9.02
N GLU A 92 0.04 16.35 -8.99
CA GLU A 92 0.17 17.82 -9.11
C GLU A 92 0.99 18.42 -7.97
N ALA A 93 0.87 17.88 -6.75
CA ALA A 93 1.64 18.30 -5.59
C ALA A 93 3.08 17.74 -5.58
N GLY A 94 3.47 16.92 -6.56
CA GLY A 94 4.81 16.33 -6.65
C GLY A 94 5.02 15.15 -5.70
N PHE A 95 3.97 14.59 -5.12
CA PHE A 95 4.03 13.38 -4.32
C PHE A 95 3.96 12.12 -5.18
N GLY A 96 4.62 11.06 -4.73
CA GLY A 96 4.22 9.73 -5.10
C GLY A 96 2.88 9.38 -4.45
N ALA A 97 2.26 8.31 -4.88
CA ALA A 97 1.07 7.78 -4.23
C ALA A 97 1.20 6.27 -4.01
N GLU A 98 0.50 5.80 -3.01
CA GLU A 98 0.19 4.39 -2.86
C GLU A 98 -1.25 4.18 -3.32
N LEU A 99 -1.55 3.01 -3.85
CA LEU A 99 -2.87 2.60 -4.31
C LEU A 99 -3.07 1.09 -4.18
N ASP A 100 -4.33 0.70 -4.06
CA ASP A 100 -4.75 -0.69 -3.88
C ASP A 100 -5.41 -1.25 -5.14
N VAL A 101 -5.03 -2.43 -5.60
CA VAL A 101 -5.64 -3.07 -6.76
C VAL A 101 -6.25 -4.43 -6.44
N HIS A 102 -7.48 -4.62 -6.89
CA HIS A 102 -8.21 -5.89 -6.90
C HIS A 102 -8.52 -6.32 -8.34
N LEU A 103 -8.70 -7.62 -8.54
CA LEU A 103 -9.11 -8.17 -9.84
C LEU A 103 -10.62 -8.39 -9.86
N THR A 104 -11.32 -7.76 -10.79
CA THR A 104 -12.75 -7.99 -11.01
C THR A 104 -13.01 -9.38 -11.62
N ARG A 105 -14.27 -9.83 -11.61
CA ARG A 105 -14.70 -11.11 -12.19
C ARG A 105 -14.32 -11.27 -13.67
N ASP A 106 -14.30 -10.19 -14.42
CA ASP A 106 -13.97 -10.15 -15.85
C ASP A 106 -12.52 -9.67 -16.13
N GLY A 107 -11.65 -9.68 -15.10
CA GLY A 107 -10.21 -9.48 -15.25
C GLY A 107 -9.75 -8.03 -15.35
N ARG A 108 -10.55 -7.04 -14.95
CA ARG A 108 -10.13 -5.63 -14.85
C ARG A 108 -9.52 -5.36 -13.47
N LEU A 109 -8.58 -4.43 -13.41
CA LEU A 109 -7.91 -4.01 -12.17
C LEU A 109 -8.61 -2.82 -11.57
N ALA A 110 -9.50 -3.06 -10.61
CA ALA A 110 -10.21 -2.01 -9.87
C ALA A 110 -9.31 -1.43 -8.78
N VAL A 111 -9.22 -0.09 -8.71
CA VAL A 111 -8.42 0.62 -7.71
C VAL A 111 -9.32 0.98 -6.53
N VAL A 112 -9.29 0.16 -5.50
CA VAL A 112 -10.08 0.29 -4.27
C VAL A 112 -9.44 -0.57 -3.17
N HIS A 113 -9.55 -0.13 -1.90
CA HIS A 113 -8.88 -0.84 -0.80
C HIS A 113 -9.59 -2.12 -0.38
N ASP A 114 -10.94 -2.06 -0.23
CA ASP A 114 -11.72 -3.18 0.29
C ASP A 114 -12.26 -4.05 -0.83
N SER A 115 -12.27 -5.37 -0.62
CA SER A 115 -13.04 -6.28 -1.47
C SER A 115 -14.54 -5.96 -1.42
N GLU A 116 -15.08 -5.65 -0.23
CA GLU A 116 -16.47 -5.25 -0.04
C GLU A 116 -16.64 -3.74 -0.19
N LEU A 117 -17.52 -3.32 -1.11
CA LEU A 117 -17.63 -1.92 -1.55
C LEU A 117 -18.48 -1.02 -0.65
N ALA A 118 -19.22 -1.59 0.31
CA ALA A 118 -20.20 -0.84 1.10
C ALA A 118 -19.56 0.33 1.89
N ARG A 119 -18.33 0.17 2.40
CA ARG A 119 -17.65 1.22 3.17
C ARG A 119 -17.45 2.50 2.37
N VAL A 120 -16.97 2.39 1.14
CA VAL A 120 -16.59 3.53 0.30
C VAL A 120 -17.68 3.98 -0.66
N THR A 121 -18.73 3.15 -0.87
CA THR A 121 -19.79 3.49 -1.84
C THR A 121 -21.19 3.56 -1.22
N GLY A 122 -21.36 3.10 0.02
CA GLY A 122 -22.69 2.96 0.64
C GLY A 122 -23.56 1.86 0.03
N ARG A 123 -23.00 1.06 -0.88
CA ARG A 123 -23.73 0.06 -1.66
C ARG A 123 -23.03 -1.29 -1.57
N ALA A 124 -23.78 -2.34 -1.29
CA ALA A 124 -23.26 -3.70 -1.21
C ALA A 124 -22.69 -4.15 -2.56
N GLY A 125 -21.64 -4.96 -2.50
CA GLY A 125 -20.96 -5.53 -3.65
C GLY A 125 -19.55 -5.98 -3.28
N SER A 126 -19.02 -6.97 -4.00
CA SER A 126 -17.64 -7.46 -3.82
C SER A 126 -16.90 -7.38 -5.14
N VAL A 127 -15.72 -6.81 -5.14
CA VAL A 127 -14.92 -6.56 -6.34
C VAL A 127 -14.79 -7.82 -7.20
N GLU A 128 -14.42 -8.93 -6.61
CA GLU A 128 -14.15 -10.18 -7.31
C GLU A 128 -15.40 -10.86 -7.88
N LYS A 129 -16.58 -10.40 -7.46
CA LYS A 129 -17.87 -10.93 -7.92
C LYS A 129 -18.52 -10.08 -9.02
N LEU A 130 -18.06 -8.84 -9.19
CA LEU A 130 -18.61 -7.89 -10.15
C LEU A 130 -17.78 -7.84 -11.44
N THR A 131 -18.44 -7.61 -12.56
CA THR A 131 -17.79 -7.22 -13.82
C THR A 131 -17.54 -5.72 -13.84
N TRP A 132 -16.60 -5.27 -14.66
CA TRP A 132 -16.30 -3.85 -14.82
C TRP A 132 -17.53 -3.02 -15.22
N ARG A 133 -18.41 -3.62 -16.03
CA ARG A 133 -19.67 -2.95 -16.40
C ARG A 133 -20.56 -2.65 -15.18
N GLU A 134 -20.64 -3.60 -14.26
CA GLU A 134 -21.43 -3.44 -13.02
C GLU A 134 -20.85 -2.39 -12.07
N PHE A 135 -19.52 -2.13 -12.15
CA PHE A 135 -18.89 -1.02 -11.44
C PHE A 135 -19.35 0.38 -11.87
N GLY A 136 -19.86 0.53 -13.09
CA GLY A 136 -20.28 1.81 -13.64
C GLY A 136 -21.28 2.60 -12.79
N ASP A 137 -22.05 1.90 -11.94
CA ASP A 137 -23.08 2.49 -11.07
C ASP A 137 -22.57 2.85 -9.66
N TYR A 138 -21.36 2.42 -9.29
CA TYR A 138 -20.80 2.72 -7.98
C TYR A 138 -20.17 4.12 -7.96
N ARG A 139 -20.40 4.86 -6.87
CA ARG A 139 -19.84 6.18 -6.63
C ARG A 139 -19.13 6.21 -5.28
N LEU A 140 -17.93 6.77 -5.26
CA LEU A 140 -17.15 6.88 -4.04
C LEU A 140 -17.75 7.98 -3.15
N LEU A 141 -18.11 7.63 -1.91
CA LEU A 141 -18.63 8.51 -0.88
C LEU A 141 -19.77 9.43 -1.35
N GLY A 142 -20.62 8.95 -2.27
CA GLY A 142 -21.74 9.74 -2.81
C GLY A 142 -21.32 10.92 -3.68
N THR A 143 -20.04 11.05 -4.02
CA THR A 143 -19.52 12.09 -4.93
C THR A 143 -19.71 11.71 -6.40
N GLY A 144 -19.23 12.55 -7.33
CA GLY A 144 -19.16 12.20 -8.77
C GLY A 144 -18.06 11.18 -9.12
N GLU A 145 -17.11 10.93 -8.20
CA GLU A 145 -15.99 10.03 -8.42
C GLU A 145 -16.44 8.57 -8.51
N LYS A 146 -15.88 7.86 -9.48
CA LYS A 146 -16.05 6.40 -9.65
C LYS A 146 -14.84 5.66 -9.08
N ILE A 147 -14.98 4.36 -8.89
CA ILE A 147 -13.84 3.48 -8.69
C ILE A 147 -13.08 3.42 -10.02
N PRO A 148 -11.81 3.88 -10.09
CA PRO A 148 -11.06 3.85 -11.33
C PRO A 148 -10.48 2.46 -11.61
N CYS A 149 -10.13 2.19 -12.86
CA CYS A 149 -9.21 1.08 -13.19
C CYS A 149 -7.76 1.58 -13.15
N LEU A 150 -6.81 0.64 -12.99
CA LEU A 150 -5.40 0.96 -12.90
C LEU A 150 -4.91 1.73 -14.14
N GLU A 151 -5.40 1.37 -15.32
CA GLU A 151 -5.06 2.02 -16.60
C GLU A 151 -5.49 3.49 -16.67
N GLU A 152 -6.47 3.91 -15.86
CA GLU A 152 -6.87 5.33 -15.77
C GLU A 152 -5.98 6.14 -14.83
N VAL A 153 -5.34 5.48 -13.85
CA VAL A 153 -4.45 6.13 -12.87
C VAL A 153 -3.05 6.32 -13.42
N LEU A 154 -2.49 5.32 -14.11
CA LEU A 154 -1.10 5.30 -14.55
C LEU A 154 -0.68 6.52 -15.40
N PRO A 155 -1.51 7.04 -16.34
CA PRO A 155 -1.15 8.23 -17.11
C PRO A 155 -0.90 9.50 -16.27
N LEU A 156 -1.55 9.62 -15.11
CA LEU A 156 -1.34 10.77 -14.22
C LEU A 156 0.09 10.80 -13.65
N PHE A 157 0.61 9.62 -13.31
CA PHE A 157 1.96 9.47 -12.74
C PHE A 157 3.04 9.39 -13.82
N GLU A 158 2.72 8.91 -14.99
CA GLU A 158 3.59 9.01 -16.16
C GLU A 158 3.81 10.48 -16.56
N ALA A 159 2.76 11.27 -16.60
CA ALA A 159 2.83 12.71 -16.94
C ALA A 159 3.56 13.53 -15.87
N SER A 160 3.38 13.24 -14.58
CA SER A 160 4.05 13.96 -13.49
C SER A 160 5.48 13.49 -13.22
N GLY A 161 5.83 12.26 -13.64
CA GLY A 161 7.09 11.62 -13.32
C GLY A 161 7.24 11.18 -11.85
N THR A 162 6.20 11.32 -11.02
CA THR A 162 6.18 10.86 -9.63
C THR A 162 5.88 9.36 -9.55
N PRO A 163 6.42 8.62 -8.57
CA PRO A 163 6.29 7.18 -8.52
C PRO A 163 4.99 6.69 -7.86
N LEU A 164 4.61 5.45 -8.19
CA LEU A 164 3.54 4.71 -7.55
C LEU A 164 4.05 3.53 -6.73
N VAL A 165 3.40 3.30 -5.59
CA VAL A 165 3.44 2.04 -4.83
C VAL A 165 2.10 1.35 -5.09
N VAL A 166 2.13 0.19 -5.73
CA VAL A 166 0.94 -0.56 -6.10
C VAL A 166 0.78 -1.74 -5.14
N GLU A 167 -0.19 -1.64 -4.23
CA GLU A 167 -0.53 -2.77 -3.37
C GLU A 167 -1.43 -3.75 -4.11
N ILE A 168 -0.99 -4.99 -4.24
CA ILE A 168 -1.82 -6.07 -4.80
C ILE A 168 -2.62 -6.72 -3.68
N LYS A 169 -3.95 -6.57 -3.74
CA LYS A 169 -4.91 -7.24 -2.86
C LYS A 169 -5.29 -8.60 -3.45
N THR A 170 -5.26 -9.62 -2.62
CA THR A 170 -5.60 -10.99 -3.02
C THR A 170 -6.91 -11.45 -2.38
N CYS A 171 -7.69 -12.20 -3.13
CA CYS A 171 -8.89 -12.86 -2.63
C CYS A 171 -8.76 -14.38 -2.86
N GLY A 172 -8.73 -15.15 -1.78
CA GLY A 172 -8.58 -16.60 -1.87
C GLY A 172 -7.30 -17.06 -2.56
N ALA A 173 -7.42 -17.68 -3.73
CA ALA A 173 -6.30 -18.25 -4.48
C ALA A 173 -5.88 -17.42 -5.70
N ASN A 174 -6.47 -16.25 -5.94
CA ASN A 174 -6.27 -15.45 -7.16
C ASN A 174 -4.92 -14.71 -7.25
N PHE A 175 -4.00 -14.93 -6.31
CA PHE A 175 -2.74 -14.18 -6.23
C PHE A 175 -1.92 -14.16 -7.53
N ALA A 176 -1.89 -15.27 -8.27
CA ALA A 176 -1.15 -15.35 -9.53
C ALA A 176 -1.85 -14.55 -10.64
N GLU A 177 -3.17 -14.61 -10.71
CA GLU A 177 -4.00 -13.95 -11.71
C GLU A 177 -3.94 -12.42 -11.53
N VAL A 178 -4.21 -11.91 -10.33
CA VAL A 178 -4.16 -10.48 -10.05
C VAL A 178 -2.74 -9.92 -10.22
N THR A 179 -1.69 -10.66 -9.78
CA THR A 179 -0.31 -10.21 -9.96
C THR A 179 0.08 -10.16 -11.43
N SER A 180 -0.27 -11.19 -12.20
CA SER A 180 0.01 -11.25 -13.63
C SER A 180 -0.72 -10.13 -14.39
N ALA A 181 -1.99 -9.87 -14.08
CA ALA A 181 -2.76 -8.79 -14.68
C ALA A 181 -2.18 -7.42 -14.35
N ALA A 182 -1.82 -7.17 -13.07
CA ALA A 182 -1.20 -5.92 -12.64
C ALA A 182 0.13 -5.67 -13.35
N VAL A 183 1.00 -6.67 -13.42
CA VAL A 183 2.29 -6.57 -14.13
C VAL A 183 2.10 -6.30 -15.61
N ALA A 184 1.18 -7.01 -16.27
CA ALA A 184 0.88 -6.80 -17.70
C ALA A 184 0.34 -5.37 -17.96
N CYS A 185 -0.48 -4.83 -17.05
CA CYS A 185 -0.94 -3.45 -17.13
C CYS A 185 0.24 -2.48 -16.98
N LEU A 186 1.09 -2.65 -15.95
CA LEU A 186 2.24 -1.78 -15.69
C LEU A 186 3.24 -1.76 -16.84
N ASP A 187 3.44 -2.88 -17.56
CA ASP A 187 4.31 -2.97 -18.72
C ASP A 187 3.87 -2.09 -19.90
N GLY A 188 2.60 -1.75 -19.96
CA GLY A 188 2.04 -0.84 -20.99
C GLY A 188 2.31 0.64 -20.74
N PHE A 189 2.92 1.01 -19.61
CA PHE A 189 3.15 2.40 -19.19
C PHE A 189 4.60 2.63 -18.76
N HIS A 190 5.05 3.89 -18.80
CA HIS A 190 6.39 4.28 -18.35
C HIS A 190 6.39 4.90 -16.94
N ALA A 191 5.28 4.83 -16.22
CA ALA A 191 5.18 5.26 -14.84
C ALA A 191 6.16 4.46 -13.96
N ARG A 192 6.90 5.15 -13.09
CA ARG A 192 7.80 4.48 -12.13
C ARG A 192 7.00 3.82 -11.03
N CYS A 193 7.01 2.51 -10.97
CA CYS A 193 6.21 1.75 -10.01
C CYS A 193 7.05 0.76 -9.21
N CYS A 194 6.62 0.50 -7.97
CA CYS A 194 6.98 -0.69 -7.23
C CYS A 194 5.70 -1.40 -6.78
N ILE A 195 5.82 -2.68 -6.46
CA ILE A 195 4.67 -3.51 -6.05
C ILE A 195 4.87 -3.95 -4.61
N GLU A 196 3.81 -3.87 -3.81
CA GLU A 196 3.78 -4.43 -2.47
C GLU A 196 2.54 -5.29 -2.21
N SER A 197 2.58 -6.12 -1.21
CA SER A 197 1.44 -6.92 -0.78
C SER A 197 1.64 -7.46 0.64
N PHE A 198 0.54 -7.64 1.37
CA PHE A 198 0.50 -8.46 2.58
C PHE A 198 0.67 -9.95 2.27
N ASP A 199 0.26 -10.38 1.08
CA ASP A 199 0.34 -11.77 0.69
C ASP A 199 1.73 -12.13 0.14
N PRO A 200 2.51 -12.94 0.87
CA PRO A 200 3.85 -13.31 0.41
C PRO A 200 3.85 -14.13 -0.89
N ARG A 201 2.70 -14.70 -1.31
CA ARG A 201 2.57 -15.43 -2.57
C ARG A 201 2.73 -14.51 -3.77
N VAL A 202 2.26 -13.25 -3.68
CA VAL A 202 2.47 -12.19 -4.67
C VAL A 202 3.97 -11.92 -4.87
N LEU A 203 4.68 -11.68 -3.76
CA LEU A 203 6.13 -11.41 -3.82
C LEU A 203 6.92 -12.61 -4.36
N LEU A 204 6.49 -13.83 -3.99
CA LEU A 204 7.12 -15.04 -4.49
C LEU A 204 6.88 -15.22 -5.99
N TRP A 205 5.70 -14.87 -6.48
CA TRP A 205 5.38 -14.86 -7.91
C TRP A 205 6.25 -13.85 -8.66
N LEU A 206 6.36 -12.60 -8.16
CA LEU A 206 7.24 -11.56 -8.71
C LEU A 206 8.71 -12.02 -8.73
N ARG A 207 9.19 -12.57 -7.61
CA ARG A 207 10.57 -13.06 -7.54
C ARG A 207 10.90 -14.09 -8.63
N ARG A 208 9.95 -14.95 -8.98
CA ARG A 208 10.15 -16.04 -9.95
C ARG A 208 9.97 -15.60 -11.40
N ASN A 209 9.00 -14.73 -11.67
CA ASN A 209 8.57 -14.38 -13.02
C ASN A 209 9.05 -13.01 -13.47
N ARG A 210 9.23 -12.07 -12.54
CA ARG A 210 9.59 -10.67 -12.82
C ARG A 210 10.58 -10.16 -11.75
N PRO A 211 11.78 -10.74 -11.69
CA PRO A 211 12.76 -10.41 -10.65
C PRO A 211 13.26 -8.96 -10.70
N GLU A 212 13.14 -8.27 -11.83
CA GLU A 212 13.52 -6.87 -12.02
C GLU A 212 12.55 -5.90 -11.34
N ILE A 213 11.29 -6.27 -11.10
CA ILE A 213 10.32 -5.41 -10.43
C ILE A 213 10.71 -5.24 -8.96
N VAL A 214 10.75 -3.99 -8.52
CA VAL A 214 10.94 -3.62 -7.10
C VAL A 214 9.72 -4.08 -6.31
N ARG A 215 9.94 -4.90 -5.28
CA ARG A 215 8.84 -5.51 -4.50
C ARG A 215 9.01 -5.33 -3.01
N GLY A 216 7.94 -5.03 -2.32
CA GLY A 216 7.87 -4.80 -0.88
C GLY A 216 6.98 -5.80 -0.14
N GLN A 217 7.42 -6.24 1.04
CA GLN A 217 6.56 -6.99 1.94
C GLN A 217 5.83 -6.02 2.86
N LEU A 218 4.50 -5.97 2.72
CA LEU A 218 3.63 -5.30 3.69
C LEU A 218 3.47 -6.16 4.94
N SER A 219 3.57 -5.54 6.11
CA SER A 219 3.32 -6.21 7.37
C SER A 219 2.95 -5.25 8.49
N MET A 220 2.37 -5.81 9.55
CA MET A 220 1.91 -5.11 10.74
C MET A 220 1.99 -6.01 11.98
N ASP A 221 1.53 -5.52 13.11
CA ASP A 221 1.38 -6.35 14.31
C ASP A 221 0.11 -7.21 14.31
N PHE A 222 0.10 -8.28 13.53
CA PHE A 222 -1.02 -9.25 13.52
C PHE A 222 -1.27 -9.96 14.86
N MET A 223 -0.41 -9.78 15.85
CA MET A 223 -0.68 -10.28 17.20
C MET A 223 -1.72 -9.41 17.90
N ARG A 224 -1.79 -8.11 17.56
CA ARG A 224 -2.81 -7.17 18.03
C ARG A 224 -4.08 -7.23 17.18
N GLU A 225 -3.91 -7.28 15.86
CA GLU A 225 -5.01 -7.31 14.90
C GLU A 225 -4.93 -8.58 14.05
N PRO A 226 -5.66 -9.65 14.42
CA PRO A 226 -5.53 -10.97 13.79
C PRO A 226 -5.94 -11.05 12.32
N ASN A 227 -6.87 -10.20 11.86
CA ASN A 227 -7.35 -10.14 10.48
C ASN A 227 -7.73 -11.52 9.88
N GLY A 228 -8.34 -12.40 10.69
CA GLY A 228 -8.74 -13.74 10.29
C GLY A 228 -7.60 -14.76 10.14
N LEU A 229 -6.34 -14.36 10.37
CA LEU A 229 -5.18 -15.24 10.22
C LEU A 229 -5.06 -16.24 11.40
N ARG A 230 -4.62 -17.47 11.11
CA ARG A 230 -4.23 -18.46 12.11
C ARG A 230 -3.01 -17.98 12.90
N LEU A 231 -2.85 -18.42 14.14
CA LEU A 231 -1.74 -17.99 15.00
C LEU A 231 -0.36 -18.17 14.35
N SER A 232 -0.11 -19.30 13.68
CA SER A 232 1.14 -19.53 12.94
C SER A 232 1.38 -18.51 11.84
N GLN A 233 0.34 -18.15 11.07
CA GLN A 233 0.42 -17.13 10.03
C GLN A 233 0.70 -15.75 10.63
N ARG A 234 0.02 -15.42 11.75
CA ARG A 234 0.25 -14.17 12.49
C ARG A 234 1.71 -14.05 12.96
N ILE A 235 2.26 -15.12 13.55
CA ILE A 235 3.67 -15.16 14.00
C ILE A 235 4.61 -14.96 12.80
N LEU A 236 4.38 -15.67 11.71
CA LEU A 236 5.22 -15.59 10.50
C LEU A 236 5.19 -14.19 9.89
N ALA A 237 3.99 -13.62 9.70
CA ALA A 237 3.80 -12.31 9.07
C ALA A 237 4.34 -11.18 9.95
N THR A 238 3.94 -11.11 11.25
CA THR A 238 4.42 -10.10 12.19
C THR A 238 5.95 -10.06 12.29
N ASN A 239 6.62 -11.20 12.22
CA ASN A 239 8.06 -11.29 12.41
C ASN A 239 8.84 -11.48 11.10
N LEU A 240 8.22 -11.23 9.94
CA LEU A 240 8.87 -11.28 8.62
C LEU A 240 9.58 -12.61 8.33
N LEU A 241 9.14 -13.71 8.96
CA LEU A 241 9.85 -14.98 8.90
C LEU A 241 9.74 -15.70 7.54
N ILE A 242 8.95 -15.17 6.62
CA ILE A 242 8.80 -15.69 5.26
C ILE A 242 9.73 -15.00 4.25
N ASP A 243 10.41 -13.93 4.64
CA ASP A 243 11.18 -13.07 3.74
C ASP A 243 12.36 -13.79 3.08
N PHE A 244 12.87 -14.86 3.71
CA PHE A 244 13.88 -15.72 3.07
C PHE A 244 13.40 -16.35 1.75
N LYS A 245 12.09 -16.52 1.57
CA LYS A 245 11.48 -17.01 0.32
C LYS A 245 11.18 -15.88 -0.64
N THR A 246 10.65 -14.76 -0.16
CA THR A 246 10.19 -13.64 -1.00
C THR A 246 11.32 -12.68 -1.36
N ARG A 247 12.32 -12.51 -0.49
CA ARG A 247 13.45 -11.58 -0.64
C ARG A 247 12.97 -10.22 -1.13
N PRO A 248 12.22 -9.50 -0.31
CA PRO A 248 11.72 -8.18 -0.66
C PRO A 248 12.87 -7.17 -0.79
N ASP A 249 12.68 -6.15 -1.62
CA ASP A 249 13.61 -5.02 -1.75
C ASP A 249 13.40 -4.01 -0.62
N PHE A 250 12.15 -3.91 -0.13
CA PHE A 250 11.78 -3.08 1.02
C PHE A 250 10.72 -3.77 1.89
N ILE A 251 10.62 -3.30 3.13
CA ILE A 251 9.58 -3.71 4.07
C ILE A 251 8.68 -2.53 4.35
N ALA A 252 7.40 -2.63 4.00
CA ALA A 252 6.38 -1.67 4.40
C ALA A 252 5.76 -2.12 5.72
N TYR A 253 6.13 -1.46 6.83
CA TYR A 253 5.72 -1.88 8.16
C TYR A 253 4.93 -0.79 8.89
N GLU A 254 3.89 -1.23 9.61
CA GLU A 254 3.07 -0.35 10.47
C GLU A 254 3.95 0.48 11.40
N PHE A 255 3.81 1.80 11.34
CA PHE A 255 4.68 2.74 12.06
C PHE A 255 4.67 2.53 13.58
N GLY A 256 3.50 2.25 14.15
CA GLY A 256 3.34 1.99 15.59
C GLY A 256 4.11 0.76 16.08
N ALA A 257 4.28 -0.24 15.22
CA ALA A 257 4.92 -1.52 15.55
C ALA A 257 6.35 -1.70 15.02
N ARG A 258 6.94 -0.69 14.34
CA ARG A 258 8.26 -0.75 13.68
C ARG A 258 9.45 -1.11 14.58
N ARG A 259 9.32 -0.99 15.92
CA ARG A 259 10.40 -1.33 16.86
C ARG A 259 10.58 -2.82 17.08
N ARG A 260 9.81 -3.68 16.42
CA ARG A 260 9.94 -5.15 16.54
C ARG A 260 11.31 -5.62 16.10
N LEU A 261 11.82 -6.67 16.76
CA LEU A 261 13.15 -7.23 16.53
C LEU A 261 13.35 -7.60 15.06
N ALA A 262 12.36 -8.22 14.42
CA ALA A 262 12.44 -8.62 13.01
C ALA A 262 12.71 -7.43 12.08
N VAL A 263 11.98 -6.31 12.26
CA VAL A 263 12.17 -5.08 11.49
C VAL A 263 13.55 -4.49 11.74
N ARG A 264 13.99 -4.43 13.00
CA ARG A 264 15.33 -3.93 13.37
C ARG A 264 16.45 -4.78 12.76
N LEU A 265 16.29 -6.10 12.70
CA LEU A 265 17.25 -6.98 12.06
C LEU A 265 17.23 -6.80 10.55
N CYS A 266 16.05 -6.85 9.92
CA CYS A 266 15.90 -6.74 8.48
C CYS A 266 16.41 -5.38 7.96
N CYS A 267 15.90 -4.29 8.52
CA CYS A 267 16.17 -2.94 8.02
C CYS A 267 17.41 -2.30 8.67
N GLY A 268 17.62 -2.50 9.99
CA GLY A 268 18.72 -1.89 10.71
C GLY A 268 20.05 -2.65 10.54
N LEU A 269 20.07 -3.97 10.70
CA LEU A 269 21.30 -4.76 10.64
C LEU A 269 21.62 -5.27 9.23
N LEU A 270 20.61 -5.73 8.49
CA LEU A 270 20.79 -6.36 7.18
C LEU A 270 20.64 -5.39 6.00
N GLY A 271 20.33 -4.11 6.27
CA GLY A 271 20.32 -3.02 5.31
C GLY A 271 19.09 -2.99 4.39
N GLY A 272 17.98 -3.62 4.78
CA GLY A 272 16.70 -3.51 4.07
C GLY A 272 16.14 -2.09 4.14
N GLN A 273 15.49 -1.63 3.06
CA GLN A 273 14.79 -0.36 3.10
C GLN A 273 13.47 -0.51 3.88
N GLU A 274 13.19 0.45 4.75
CA GLU A 274 11.94 0.50 5.50
C GLU A 274 11.03 1.59 4.92
N PHE A 275 9.77 1.24 4.62
CA PHE A 275 8.64 2.14 4.46
C PHE A 275 7.79 2.09 5.73
N ASN A 276 7.32 3.23 6.19
CA ASN A 276 6.39 3.30 7.31
C ASN A 276 5.01 3.76 6.86
N TRP A 277 3.99 3.03 7.26
CA TRP A 277 2.57 3.32 7.03
C TRP A 277 1.75 3.13 8.30
N THR A 278 0.67 3.82 8.55
CA THR A 278 0.30 5.04 7.89
C THR A 278 0.70 6.21 8.78
N LEU A 279 1.42 7.18 8.25
CA LEU A 279 1.86 8.36 9.01
C LEU A 279 0.76 9.41 8.98
N ARG A 280 0.31 9.85 10.15
CA ARG A 280 -0.84 10.75 10.29
C ARG A 280 -0.49 12.11 10.86
N SER A 281 0.80 12.42 10.96
CA SER A 281 1.28 13.74 11.41
C SER A 281 2.65 14.08 10.82
N MET A 282 2.93 15.38 10.72
CA MET A 282 4.28 15.87 10.37
C MET A 282 5.36 15.35 11.32
N THR A 283 5.02 15.17 12.60
CA THR A 283 5.95 14.63 13.60
C THR A 283 6.35 13.19 13.27
N ASP A 284 5.39 12.35 12.91
CA ASP A 284 5.63 10.95 12.53
C ASP A 284 6.44 10.87 11.23
N LEU A 285 6.07 11.68 10.22
CA LEU A 285 6.79 11.76 8.96
C LEU A 285 8.24 12.18 9.17
N ALA A 286 8.48 13.26 9.90
CA ALA A 286 9.82 13.72 10.23
C ALA A 286 10.62 12.68 11.05
N GLN A 287 9.95 11.89 11.90
CA GLN A 287 10.60 10.82 12.64
C GLN A 287 11.01 9.66 11.72
N ALA A 288 10.18 9.31 10.74
CA ALA A 288 10.52 8.29 9.74
C ALA A 288 11.72 8.75 8.89
N GLU A 289 11.66 9.96 8.34
CA GLU A 289 12.69 10.54 7.47
C GLU A 289 14.04 10.69 8.16
N ARG A 290 14.08 11.17 9.42
CA ARG A 290 15.32 11.22 10.23
C ARG A 290 15.98 9.85 10.40
N GLY A 291 15.19 8.77 10.35
CA GLY A 291 15.71 7.40 10.39
C GLY A 291 16.08 6.83 9.03
N GLY A 292 16.06 7.63 7.95
CA GLY A 292 16.32 7.16 6.57
C GLY A 292 15.21 6.27 6.01
N ARG A 293 14.01 6.36 6.58
CA ARG A 293 12.83 5.58 6.17
C ARG A 293 11.97 6.37 5.21
N LEU A 294 11.26 5.67 4.36
CA LEU A 294 10.23 6.24 3.51
C LEU A 294 8.88 6.25 4.24
N GLY A 295 8.04 7.23 3.91
CA GLY A 295 6.74 7.41 4.57
C GLY A 295 5.58 7.38 3.59
N ILE A 296 4.55 6.59 3.94
CA ILE A 296 3.22 6.64 3.33
C ILE A 296 2.34 7.40 4.32
N PHE A 297 1.88 8.59 3.92
CA PHE A 297 1.17 9.54 4.77
C PHE A 297 -0.29 9.74 4.36
N GLU A 298 -1.14 10.12 5.33
CA GLU A 298 -2.54 10.49 5.08
C GLU A 298 -3.04 11.55 6.05
N ARG A 299 -4.15 12.22 5.70
CA ARG A 299 -4.90 13.18 6.55
C ARG A 299 -4.17 14.51 6.83
N PHE A 300 -3.06 14.76 6.19
CA PHE A 300 -2.37 16.05 6.21
C PHE A 300 -1.59 16.23 4.92
N VAL A 301 -1.20 17.46 4.62
CA VAL A 301 -0.31 17.77 3.50
C VAL A 301 1.04 18.16 4.10
N PRO A 302 2.15 17.46 3.76
CA PRO A 302 3.47 17.80 4.27
C PRO A 302 3.92 19.20 3.83
N ASP A 303 4.50 19.98 4.77
CA ASP A 303 4.99 21.33 4.50
C ASP A 303 5.98 21.40 3.33
N GLY A 304 5.96 22.51 2.62
CA GLY A 304 6.84 22.78 1.48
C GLY A 304 6.19 22.53 0.11
N THR A 305 4.94 22.08 0.09
CA THR A 305 4.19 21.78 -1.15
C THR A 305 3.00 22.71 -1.38
N GLU A 306 2.62 23.55 -0.43
CA GLU A 306 1.48 24.48 -0.56
C GLU A 306 1.63 25.49 -1.71
N THR A 307 2.87 25.81 -2.11
CA THR A 307 3.14 26.72 -3.22
C THR A 307 2.94 26.10 -4.61
N ALA A 308 2.82 24.76 -4.70
CA ALA A 308 2.55 24.08 -5.98
C ALA A 308 1.06 24.13 -6.39
N PHE A 309 0.16 24.41 -5.45
CA PHE A 309 -1.28 24.45 -5.71
C PHE A 309 -1.75 25.67 -6.52
N GLU A 310 -0.93 26.71 -6.66
CA GLU A 310 -1.28 27.94 -7.38
C GLU A 310 -0.86 27.95 -8.86
N LYS A 311 -0.15 26.96 -9.36
CA LYS A 311 0.21 26.90 -10.77
C LYS A 311 -0.75 26.01 -11.55
N PRO A 312 -1.57 26.56 -12.46
CA PRO A 312 -2.30 25.73 -13.40
C PRO A 312 -1.29 24.97 -14.27
N LEU A 313 -1.53 23.67 -14.46
CA LEU A 313 -0.80 22.86 -15.44
C LEU A 313 -0.78 23.60 -16.77
N ALA A 314 0.41 23.94 -17.26
CA ALA A 314 0.58 24.38 -18.62
C ALA A 314 0.14 23.21 -19.52
N VAL A 315 -1.05 23.32 -20.08
CA VAL A 315 -1.53 22.42 -21.11
C VAL A 315 -0.55 22.61 -22.27
N ALA A 316 0.34 21.64 -22.47
CA ALA A 316 1.16 21.57 -23.65
C ALA A 316 0.21 21.50 -24.85
N ALA A 317 0.09 22.61 -25.56
CA ALA A 317 -0.58 22.66 -26.85
C ALA A 317 0.20 21.79 -27.83
N LYS A 318 -0.39 20.71 -28.18
CA LYS A 318 -0.38 19.81 -29.35
C LYS A 318 -0.28 18.37 -29.00
#